data_054cf6d4c5e3971c07bee61aeb98408c
#
_entry.id   054cf6d4c5e3971c07bee61aeb98408c
#
_cell.length_a   1.000
_cell.length_b   1.000
_cell.length_c   1.000
_cell.angle_alpha   90.00
_cell.angle_beta   90.00
_cell.angle_gamma   90.00
#
_symmetry.space_group_name_H-M   'P 1'
#
loop_
_entity.id
_entity.type
_entity.pdbx_description
1 polymer ?
#
loop_
_entity_poly.entity_id
_entity_poly.type
_entity_poly.pdbx_seq_one_letter_code
_entity_poly.pdbx_strand_id
1 'polypeptide(L)' 'FFLAREYDAQRAYEMGTVNAVVPHASLEATALDWAETILTKSPTAIRMLKYAMNLTDDGMVGQQLFAGEATRLA' A
#
# COMPACT_ATOMS: atom_id res chain seq x y z
N PHE A 1 20.64 1.18 3.21
CA PHE A 1 20.93 2.35 2.36
C PHE A 1 22.37 2.81 2.46
N PHE A 2 22.88 2.96 3.67
CA PHE A 2 24.25 3.48 3.84
C PHE A 2 25.32 2.60 3.22
N LEU A 3 25.11 1.28 3.19
CA LEU A 3 26.08 0.33 2.64
C LEU A 3 25.84 0.05 1.16
N ALA A 4 24.73 0.50 0.59
CA ALA A 4 24.35 0.28 -0.80
C ALA A 4 24.38 -1.20 -1.20
N ARG A 5 24.02 -2.11 -0.28
CA ARG A 5 23.97 -3.54 -0.56
C ARG A 5 22.75 -3.88 -1.40
N GLU A 6 22.93 -4.82 -2.30
CA GLU A 6 21.84 -5.35 -3.10
C GLU A 6 21.23 -6.57 -2.41
N TYR A 7 19.89 -6.67 -2.50
CA TYR A 7 19.14 -7.78 -1.95
C TYR A 7 18.25 -8.34 -3.05
N ASP A 8 18.16 -9.68 -3.14
CA ASP A 8 17.22 -10.30 -4.06
C ASP A 8 15.79 -10.23 -3.53
N ALA A 9 14.82 -10.64 -4.36
CA ALA A 9 13.40 -10.56 -4.01
C ALA A 9 13.06 -11.42 -2.80
N GLN A 10 13.64 -12.62 -2.71
CA GLN A 10 13.38 -13.52 -1.59
C GLN A 10 13.86 -12.92 -0.27
N ARG A 11 15.04 -12.29 -0.27
CA ARG A 11 15.55 -11.62 0.93
C ARG A 11 14.68 -10.42 1.30
N ALA A 12 14.24 -9.66 0.31
CA ALA A 12 13.32 -8.54 0.55
C ALA A 12 12.01 -8.99 1.20
N TYR A 13 11.50 -10.15 0.78
CA TYR A 13 10.33 -10.76 1.40
C TYR A 13 10.60 -11.14 2.85
N GLU A 14 11.71 -11.80 3.11
CA GLU A 14 12.09 -12.19 4.48
C GLU A 14 12.25 -10.98 5.41
N MET A 15 12.76 -9.87 4.88
CA MET A 15 12.94 -8.63 5.62
C MET A 15 11.65 -7.83 5.81
N GLY A 16 10.56 -8.24 5.17
CA GLY A 16 9.28 -7.55 5.24
C GLY A 16 9.15 -6.34 4.31
N THR A 17 10.07 -6.18 3.36
CA THR A 17 10.05 -5.05 2.43
C THR A 17 8.96 -5.21 1.37
N VAL A 18 8.71 -6.45 0.94
CA VAL A 18 7.68 -6.77 -0.06
C VAL A 18 6.71 -7.81 0.49
N ASN A 19 5.49 -7.81 -0.02
CA ASN A 19 4.41 -8.66 0.49
C ASN A 19 4.37 -10.04 -0.14
N ALA A 20 4.93 -10.19 -1.33
CA ALA A 20 4.95 -11.46 -2.04
C ALA A 20 6.07 -11.46 -3.07
N VAL A 21 6.54 -12.65 -3.40
CA VAL A 21 7.50 -12.88 -4.47
C VAL A 21 6.91 -13.93 -5.39
N VAL A 22 6.86 -13.63 -6.68
CA VAL A 22 6.30 -14.52 -7.70
C VAL A 22 7.25 -14.62 -8.88
N PRO A 23 7.16 -15.68 -9.69
CA PRO A 23 7.95 -15.74 -10.93
C PRO A 23 7.67 -14.53 -11.81
N HIS A 24 8.69 -14.03 -12.51
CA HIS A 24 8.56 -12.84 -13.34
C HIS A 24 7.39 -12.93 -14.34
N ALA A 25 7.21 -14.11 -14.94
CA ALA A 25 6.12 -14.32 -15.91
C ALA A 25 4.72 -14.18 -15.29
N SER A 26 4.60 -14.33 -13.96
CA SER A 26 3.31 -14.24 -13.23
C SER A 26 3.10 -12.90 -12.55
N LEU A 27 4.06 -11.98 -12.64
CA LEU A 27 4.03 -10.73 -11.87
C LEU A 27 2.81 -9.88 -12.18
N GLU A 28 2.55 -9.62 -13.45
CA GLU A 28 1.41 -8.80 -13.87
C GLU A 28 0.08 -9.44 -13.50
N ALA A 29 -0.07 -10.74 -13.76
CA ALA A 29 -1.30 -11.47 -13.43
C ALA A 29 -1.57 -11.45 -11.93
N THR A 30 -0.54 -11.64 -11.11
CA THR A 30 -0.68 -11.59 -9.66
C THR A 30 -1.06 -10.19 -9.18
N ALA A 31 -0.44 -9.16 -9.72
CA ALA A 31 -0.76 -7.78 -9.37
C ALA A 31 -2.21 -7.43 -9.74
N LEU A 32 -2.68 -7.84 -10.91
CA LEU A 32 -4.05 -7.62 -11.34
C LEU A 32 -5.06 -8.38 -10.48
N ASP A 33 -4.72 -9.60 -10.06
CA ASP A 33 -5.55 -10.39 -9.16
C ASP A 33 -5.72 -9.67 -7.81
N TRP A 34 -4.64 -9.14 -7.25
CA TRP A 34 -4.71 -8.35 -6.01
C TRP A 34 -5.54 -7.09 -6.19
N ALA A 35 -5.38 -6.41 -7.34
CA ALA A 35 -6.18 -5.22 -7.65
C ALA A 35 -7.67 -5.55 -7.73
N GLU A 36 -8.04 -6.67 -8.34
CA GLU A 36 -9.43 -7.12 -8.41
C GLU A 36 -9.99 -7.41 -7.02
N THR A 37 -9.19 -8.02 -6.16
CA THR A 37 -9.59 -8.25 -4.76
C THR A 37 -9.87 -6.92 -4.06
N ILE A 38 -9.01 -5.93 -4.24
CA ILE A 38 -9.22 -4.59 -3.67
C ILE A 38 -10.51 -3.98 -4.19
N LEU A 39 -10.82 -4.15 -5.47
CA LEU A 39 -12.04 -3.62 -6.08
C LEU A 39 -13.33 -4.22 -5.49
N THR A 40 -13.25 -5.38 -4.85
CA THR A 40 -14.41 -5.97 -4.17
C THR A 40 -14.71 -5.30 -2.83
N LYS A 41 -13.80 -4.47 -2.33
CA LYS A 41 -13.95 -3.80 -1.03
C LYS A 41 -14.67 -2.46 -1.21
N SER A 42 -15.13 -1.88 -0.11
CA SER A 42 -15.73 -0.55 -0.13
C SER A 42 -14.72 0.49 -0.60
N PRO A 43 -15.01 1.25 -1.68
CA PRO A 43 -14.10 2.32 -2.13
C PRO A 43 -13.83 3.35 -1.05
N THR A 44 -14.85 3.68 -0.28
CA THR A 44 -14.76 4.60 0.85
C THR A 44 -13.80 4.08 1.91
N ALA A 45 -13.95 2.81 2.30
CA ALA A 45 -13.08 2.20 3.31
C ALA A 45 -11.62 2.17 2.85
N ILE A 46 -11.36 1.81 1.60
CA ILE A 46 -10.00 1.79 1.03
C ILE A 46 -9.40 3.20 1.05
N ARG A 47 -10.16 4.21 0.67
CA ARG A 47 -9.71 5.61 0.67
C ARG A 47 -9.34 6.07 2.07
N MET A 48 -10.19 5.80 3.05
CA MET A 48 -9.95 6.16 4.44
C MET A 48 -8.71 5.44 4.99
N LEU A 49 -8.56 4.15 4.69
CA LEU A 49 -7.38 3.39 5.10
C LEU A 49 -6.09 3.97 4.52
N LYS A 50 -6.12 4.39 3.27
CA LYS A 50 -4.92 4.97 2.65
C LYS A 50 -4.50 6.26 3.36
N TYR A 51 -5.45 7.14 3.64
CA TYR A 51 -5.14 8.36 4.40
C TYR A 51 -4.65 8.04 5.80
N ALA A 52 -5.30 7.10 6.49
CA ALA A 52 -4.93 6.73 7.84
C ALA A 52 -3.51 6.14 7.90
N MET A 53 -3.17 5.27 6.97
CA MET A 53 -1.84 4.66 6.92
C MET A 53 -0.73 5.66 6.61
N ASN A 54 -1.06 6.74 5.91
CA ASN A 54 -0.09 7.76 5.54
C ASN A 54 0.04 8.89 6.56
N LEU A 55 -0.77 8.90 7.64
CA LEU A 55 -0.76 9.98 8.63
C LEU A 55 0.63 10.20 9.25
N THR A 56 1.37 9.14 9.47
CA THR A 56 2.72 9.22 10.05
C THR A 56 3.66 10.09 9.21
N ASP A 57 3.56 9.96 7.89
CA ASP A 57 4.42 10.69 6.94
C ASP A 57 3.84 12.05 6.56
N ASP A 58 2.50 12.13 6.45
CA ASP A 58 1.82 13.33 5.97
C ASP A 58 1.56 14.35 7.08
N GLY A 59 1.61 13.93 8.34
CA GLY A 59 1.48 14.84 9.48
C GLY A 59 0.16 15.61 9.48
N MET A 60 0.24 16.92 9.73
CA MET A 60 -0.95 17.79 9.79
C MET A 60 -1.70 17.84 8.46
N VAL A 61 -0.98 17.84 7.35
CA VAL A 61 -1.61 17.80 6.01
C VAL A 61 -2.41 16.50 5.85
N GLY A 62 -1.85 15.37 6.29
CA GLY A 62 -2.54 14.09 6.27
C GLY A 62 -3.80 14.09 7.12
N GLN A 63 -3.75 14.70 8.30
CA GLN A 63 -4.91 14.85 9.18
C GLN A 63 -6.01 15.69 8.52
N GLN A 64 -5.65 16.76 7.83
CA GLN A 64 -6.60 17.57 7.09
C GLN A 64 -7.27 16.80 5.97
N LEU A 65 -6.49 16.02 5.22
CA LEU A 65 -7.02 15.17 4.15
C LEU A 65 -7.97 14.10 4.71
N PHE A 66 -7.60 13.46 5.80
CA PHE A 66 -8.44 12.45 6.46
C PHE A 66 -9.74 13.07 6.97
N ALA A 67 -9.66 14.20 7.66
CA ALA A 67 -10.81 14.87 8.21
C ALA A 67 -11.74 15.40 7.11
N GLY A 68 -11.17 15.92 6.01
CA GLY A 68 -11.94 16.36 4.86
C GLY A 68 -12.73 15.24 4.22
N GLU A 69 -12.11 14.07 4.08
CA GLU A 69 -12.76 12.89 3.53
C GLU A 69 -13.88 12.40 4.44
N ALA A 70 -13.61 12.34 5.76
CA ALA A 70 -14.60 11.93 6.74
C ALA A 70 -15.79 12.89 6.78
N THR A 71 -15.54 14.20 6.68
CA THR A 71 -16.60 15.22 6.64
C THR A 71 -17.47 15.09 5.40
N ARG A 72 -16.85 14.79 4.26
CA ARG A 72 -17.57 14.61 3.00
C ARG A 72 -18.54 13.44 3.07
N LEU A 73 -18.20 12.41 3.85
CA LEU A 73 -19.02 11.22 4.01
C LEU A 73 -20.19 11.42 4.99
N ALA A 74 -20.08 12.41 5.84
CA ALA A 74 -21.16 12.78 6.74
C ALA A 74 -22.19 13.59 6.01
#